data_ddf99296882ae4d5ec219b112dcf7788
#
_entry.id   ddf99296882ae4d5ec219b112dcf7788
#
_cell.length_a   1.000
_cell.length_b   1.000
_cell.length_c   1.000
_cell.angle_alpha   90.00
_cell.angle_beta   90.00
_cell.angle_gamma   90.00
#
_symmetry.space_group_name_H-M   'P 1'
#
loop_
_entity.id
_entity.type
_entity.pdbx_description
1 polymer ?
#
loop_
_entity_poly.entity_id
_entity_poly.type
_entity_poly.pdbx_seq_one_letter_code
_entity_poly.pdbx_strand_id
1 'polypeptide(L)'
;MSLLASFFRNPWGRPRWLAVVTTIYIVWSIIPVSIAILFAFNASRSRSNFTGLSLRWFNGATGSAFHDDALRHALLHSLELAALSVVVATPLGLFLALGLQRWRGRGAGLTNLLMLLPLVTPEIVMGVALLLLFISVFGFIGLGTTAQAIGQITFSLSYVVVIVRGRLVSIGKDYEEAAADLGAPPFDALRRVLLPLLGPAIVASAAIVFATSLDDFVITQYLSNGPDTQTVPMLLYSVSRGAPTPALNAVATIALVITIGTLVAAFLVYRRFSSSGGEAATEIATLDL
;
A
#
# COMPACT_ATOMS: atom_id res chain seq x y z
N MET A 1 -14.29 32.11 32.79
CA MET A 1 -14.30 30.70 33.25
C MET A 1 -15.25 29.76 32.50
N SER A 2 -16.09 30.26 31.60
CA SER A 2 -17.13 29.43 30.93
C SER A 2 -16.67 28.64 29.68
N LEU A 3 -15.66 29.09 28.96
CA LEU A 3 -15.16 28.43 27.75
C LEU A 3 -14.40 27.12 28.03
N LEU A 4 -13.61 27.07 29.10
CA LEU A 4 -12.90 25.84 29.50
C LEU A 4 -13.84 24.78 30.10
N ALA A 5 -14.89 25.21 30.82
CA ALA A 5 -15.88 24.29 31.39
C ALA A 5 -16.77 23.63 30.31
N SER A 6 -17.12 24.35 29.24
CA SER A 6 -17.87 23.78 28.12
C SER A 6 -17.04 22.81 27.29
N PHE A 7 -15.73 22.92 27.34
CA PHE A 7 -14.75 22.11 26.65
C PHE A 7 -14.69 20.65 27.17
N PHE A 8 -14.86 20.49 28.49
CA PHE A 8 -14.82 19.17 29.15
C PHE A 8 -16.21 18.53 29.39
N ARG A 9 -17.29 19.28 29.14
CA ARG A 9 -18.65 18.89 29.57
C ARG A 9 -19.43 18.08 28.55
N ASN A 10 -18.97 18.00 27.30
CA ASN A 10 -19.63 17.17 26.27
C ASN A 10 -18.60 16.37 25.46
N PRO A 11 -18.20 15.16 25.88
CA PRO A 11 -17.25 14.32 25.19
C PRO A 11 -17.76 13.88 23.79
N TRP A 12 -19.06 13.97 23.52
CA TRP A 12 -19.71 13.65 22.24
C TRP A 12 -19.95 14.88 21.36
N GLY A 13 -19.70 16.10 21.87
CA GLY A 13 -19.70 17.31 21.07
C GLY A 13 -18.53 17.31 20.08
N ARG A 14 -18.64 18.05 18.97
CA ARG A 14 -17.53 18.21 18.02
C ARG A 14 -16.37 18.97 18.71
N PRO A 15 -15.30 18.30 19.13
CA PRO A 15 -14.23 18.91 19.89
C PRO A 15 -13.36 19.75 18.93
N ARG A 16 -13.62 21.05 18.85
CA ARG A 16 -12.90 22.01 17.98
C ARG A 16 -11.40 22.00 18.20
N TRP A 17 -10.94 21.74 19.43
CA TRP A 17 -9.53 21.68 19.74
C TRP A 17 -8.84 20.47 19.10
N LEU A 18 -9.50 19.30 19.04
CA LEU A 18 -8.98 18.12 18.32
C LEU A 18 -8.83 18.44 16.84
N ALA A 19 -9.80 19.16 16.24
CA ALA A 19 -9.69 19.61 14.86
C ALA A 19 -8.48 20.54 14.66
N VAL A 20 -8.23 21.47 15.59
CA VAL A 20 -7.06 22.37 15.55
C VAL A 20 -5.76 21.56 15.66
N VAL A 21 -5.64 20.66 16.64
CA VAL A 21 -4.45 19.81 16.82
C VAL A 21 -4.21 18.94 15.59
N THR A 22 -5.28 18.32 15.06
CA THR A 22 -5.19 17.49 13.84
C THR A 22 -4.76 18.32 12.64
N THR A 23 -5.32 19.53 12.48
CA THR A 23 -4.94 20.42 11.37
C THR A 23 -3.47 20.84 11.48
N ILE A 24 -3.01 21.23 12.67
CA ILE A 24 -1.60 21.61 12.90
C ILE A 24 -0.70 20.41 12.58
N TYR A 25 -1.05 19.21 13.03
CA TYR A 25 -0.28 18.00 12.76
C TYR A 25 -0.22 17.68 11.25
N ILE A 26 -1.35 17.77 10.54
CA ILE A 26 -1.39 17.55 9.09
C ILE A 26 -0.51 18.57 8.37
N VAL A 27 -0.67 19.86 8.68
CA VAL A 27 0.15 20.91 8.07
C VAL A 27 1.64 20.68 8.35
N TRP A 28 2.00 20.39 9.59
CA TRP A 28 3.38 20.07 9.99
C TRP A 28 3.94 18.88 9.18
N SER A 29 3.16 17.82 9.00
CA SER A 29 3.60 16.62 8.28
C SER A 29 3.74 16.85 6.78
N ILE A 30 2.94 17.75 6.19
CA ILE A 30 2.96 18.03 4.75
C ILE A 30 4.10 19.00 4.38
N ILE A 31 4.54 19.88 5.28
CA ILE A 31 5.58 20.88 4.99
C ILE A 31 6.86 20.26 4.42
N PRO A 32 7.50 19.24 5.04
CA PRO A 32 8.75 18.68 4.51
C PRO A 32 8.58 18.08 3.11
N VAL A 33 7.46 17.40 2.87
CA VAL A 33 7.13 16.81 1.57
C VAL A 33 6.93 17.90 0.51
N SER A 34 6.19 18.98 0.86
CA SER A 34 5.98 20.12 -0.03
C SER A 34 7.29 20.82 -0.39
N ILE A 35 8.21 20.95 0.57
CA ILE A 35 9.54 21.50 0.33
C ILE A 35 10.33 20.60 -0.64
N ALA A 36 10.32 19.28 -0.44
CA ALA A 36 10.99 18.34 -1.34
C ALA A 36 10.43 18.44 -2.76
N ILE A 37 9.10 18.48 -2.90
CA ILE A 37 8.42 18.69 -4.19
C ILE A 37 8.83 20.04 -4.81
N LEU A 38 8.84 21.12 -4.04
CA LEU A 38 9.25 22.44 -4.52
C LEU A 38 10.69 22.41 -5.07
N PHE A 39 11.61 21.77 -4.36
CA PHE A 39 12.99 21.64 -4.78
C PHE A 39 13.18 20.69 -5.98
N ALA A 40 12.25 19.78 -6.24
CA ALA A 40 12.23 19.01 -7.49
C ALA A 40 12.09 19.91 -8.73
N PHE A 41 11.42 21.05 -8.57
CA PHE A 41 11.26 22.07 -9.64
C PHE A 41 12.30 23.20 -9.56
N ASN A 42 13.32 23.12 -8.72
CA ASN A 42 14.32 24.20 -8.60
C ASN A 42 15.19 24.29 -9.88
N ALA A 43 15.36 25.50 -10.42
CA ALA A 43 16.16 25.72 -11.61
C ALA A 43 17.67 25.51 -11.39
N SER A 44 18.18 25.64 -10.16
CA SER A 44 19.57 25.43 -9.81
C SER A 44 19.85 24.05 -9.19
N ARG A 45 21.14 23.70 -9.04
CA ARG A 45 21.57 22.53 -8.28
C ARG A 45 21.59 22.77 -6.76
N SER A 46 21.23 23.97 -6.31
CA SER A 46 21.24 24.33 -4.89
C SER A 46 20.16 23.56 -4.13
N ARG A 47 20.50 23.16 -2.90
CA ARG A 47 19.60 22.46 -1.95
C ARG A 47 18.90 23.42 -0.99
N SER A 48 19.45 24.62 -0.84
CA SER A 48 18.99 25.61 0.14
C SER A 48 18.45 26.90 -0.50
N ASN A 49 18.85 27.18 -1.74
CA ASN A 49 18.41 28.36 -2.47
C ASN A 49 17.48 27.96 -3.61
N PHE A 50 16.23 28.40 -3.54
CA PHE A 50 15.29 28.30 -4.63
C PHE A 50 15.51 29.46 -5.60
N THR A 51 15.87 29.15 -6.86
CA THR A 51 16.23 30.16 -7.87
C THR A 51 15.20 30.35 -8.96
N GLY A 52 14.13 29.54 -8.96
CA GLY A 52 13.05 29.60 -9.94
C GLY A 52 12.51 28.22 -10.30
N LEU A 53 11.38 28.19 -10.97
CA LEU A 53 10.72 26.95 -11.42
C LEU A 53 11.32 26.45 -12.72
N SER A 54 11.63 25.16 -12.80
CA SER A 54 12.15 24.47 -13.99
C SER A 54 11.83 22.98 -13.95
N LEU A 55 11.54 22.38 -15.10
CA LEU A 55 11.36 20.95 -15.27
C LEU A 55 12.65 20.19 -15.61
N ARG A 56 13.81 20.87 -15.53
CA ARG A 56 15.09 20.31 -15.96
C ARG A 56 15.48 19.00 -15.27
N TRP A 57 15.06 18.80 -14.02
CA TRP A 57 15.39 17.61 -13.23
C TRP A 57 14.50 16.42 -13.53
N PHE A 58 13.40 16.63 -14.25
CA PHE A 58 12.56 15.55 -14.75
C PHE A 58 13.10 15.03 -16.09
N ASN A 59 13.29 15.88 -17.10
CA ASN A 59 13.65 15.44 -18.46
C ASN A 59 14.60 16.37 -19.21
N GLY A 60 15.16 17.40 -18.61
CA GLY A 60 15.84 18.48 -19.37
C GLY A 60 17.36 18.55 -19.22
N ALA A 61 18.01 17.81 -18.34
CA ALA A 61 19.43 17.93 -18.05
C ALA A 61 20.10 16.57 -17.89
N THR A 62 21.40 16.51 -18.21
CA THR A 62 22.25 15.39 -17.81
C THR A 62 22.17 15.19 -16.30
N GLY A 63 21.84 13.97 -15.86
CA GLY A 63 21.57 13.67 -14.44
C GLY A 63 20.14 14.00 -13.98
N SER A 64 19.18 14.19 -14.89
CA SER A 64 17.75 14.26 -14.57
C SER A 64 17.15 12.87 -14.35
N ALA A 65 15.95 12.82 -13.76
CA ALA A 65 15.28 11.57 -13.38
C ALA A 65 15.18 10.53 -14.50
N PHE A 66 15.01 10.98 -15.75
CA PHE A 66 14.89 10.09 -16.91
C PHE A 66 16.18 9.91 -17.72
N HIS A 67 17.21 10.76 -17.51
CA HIS A 67 18.50 10.66 -18.21
C HIS A 67 19.64 10.13 -17.36
N ASP A 68 19.42 9.97 -16.08
CA ASP A 68 20.36 9.27 -15.19
C ASP A 68 19.95 7.80 -15.12
N ASP A 69 20.83 6.92 -15.58
CA ASP A 69 20.52 5.49 -15.64
C ASP A 69 20.25 4.88 -14.28
N ALA A 70 20.92 5.31 -13.22
CA ALA A 70 20.70 4.80 -11.87
C ALA A 70 19.32 5.23 -11.32
N LEU A 71 18.94 6.51 -11.54
CA LEU A 71 17.63 7.05 -11.12
C LEU A 71 16.49 6.36 -11.87
N ARG A 72 16.63 6.24 -13.18
CA ARG A 72 15.64 5.57 -14.03
C ARG A 72 15.50 4.10 -13.68
N HIS A 73 16.61 3.41 -13.53
CA HIS A 73 16.62 1.98 -13.18
C HIS A 73 15.95 1.75 -11.82
N ALA A 74 16.31 2.52 -10.80
CA ALA A 74 15.69 2.40 -9.47
C ALA A 74 14.17 2.64 -9.50
N LEU A 75 13.71 3.62 -10.30
CA LEU A 75 12.27 3.88 -10.45
C LEU A 75 11.55 2.71 -11.12
N LEU A 76 12.09 2.20 -12.24
CA LEU A 76 11.51 1.08 -12.96
C LEU A 76 11.50 -0.19 -12.11
N HIS A 77 12.60 -0.47 -11.39
CA HIS A 77 12.71 -1.63 -10.52
C HIS A 77 11.72 -1.56 -9.34
N SER A 78 11.56 -0.39 -8.71
CA SER A 78 10.52 -0.20 -7.68
C SER A 78 9.11 -0.45 -8.22
N LEU A 79 8.80 0.03 -9.43
CA LEU A 79 7.49 -0.19 -10.07
C LEU A 79 7.29 -1.65 -10.45
N GLU A 80 8.32 -2.33 -10.93
CA GLU A 80 8.29 -3.76 -11.25
C GLU A 80 7.98 -4.59 -10.00
N LEU A 81 8.69 -4.36 -8.90
CA LEU A 81 8.45 -5.05 -7.63
C LEU A 81 7.05 -4.77 -7.10
N ALA A 82 6.59 -3.51 -7.15
CA ALA A 82 5.26 -3.15 -6.70
C ALA A 82 4.16 -3.82 -7.55
N ALA A 83 4.31 -3.81 -8.87
CA ALA A 83 3.37 -4.48 -9.78
C ALA A 83 3.33 -6.00 -9.55
N LEU A 84 4.50 -6.64 -9.43
CA LEU A 84 4.63 -8.07 -9.16
C LEU A 84 4.01 -8.43 -7.80
N SER A 85 4.27 -7.63 -6.78
CA SER A 85 3.68 -7.82 -5.45
C SER A 85 2.16 -7.74 -5.50
N VAL A 86 1.58 -6.79 -6.20
CA VAL A 86 0.12 -6.67 -6.38
C VAL A 86 -0.45 -7.90 -7.10
N VAL A 87 0.16 -8.28 -8.23
CA VAL A 87 -0.34 -9.37 -9.09
C VAL A 87 -0.30 -10.71 -8.36
N VAL A 88 0.68 -10.92 -7.48
CA VAL A 88 0.85 -12.21 -6.77
C VAL A 88 0.21 -12.17 -5.39
N ALA A 89 0.50 -11.16 -4.56
CA ALA A 89 0.02 -11.13 -3.18
C ALA A 89 -1.50 -10.93 -3.09
N THR A 90 -2.11 -10.14 -4.01
CA THR A 90 -3.55 -9.89 -3.94
C THR A 90 -4.38 -11.17 -4.16
N PRO A 91 -4.21 -11.95 -5.23
CA PRO A 91 -4.97 -13.20 -5.40
C PRO A 91 -4.60 -14.26 -4.35
N LEU A 92 -3.31 -14.42 -4.00
CA LEU A 92 -2.92 -15.37 -2.97
C LEU A 92 -3.52 -15.01 -1.61
N GLY A 93 -3.47 -13.74 -1.21
CA GLY A 93 -4.05 -13.25 0.03
C GLY A 93 -5.58 -13.38 0.06
N LEU A 94 -6.25 -13.15 -1.08
CA LEU A 94 -7.67 -13.40 -1.25
C LEU A 94 -8.03 -14.86 -1.00
N PHE A 95 -7.33 -15.82 -1.65
CA PHE A 95 -7.58 -17.24 -1.44
C PHE A 95 -7.28 -17.70 -0.02
N LEU A 96 -6.21 -17.17 0.58
CA LEU A 96 -5.89 -17.42 1.99
C LEU A 96 -6.98 -16.86 2.92
N ALA A 97 -7.47 -15.66 2.68
CA ALA A 97 -8.55 -15.05 3.46
C ALA A 97 -9.83 -15.90 3.41
N LEU A 98 -10.23 -16.34 2.22
CA LEU A 98 -11.38 -17.22 2.00
C LEU A 98 -11.20 -18.58 2.69
N GLY A 99 -10.03 -19.19 2.56
CA GLY A 99 -9.72 -20.48 3.18
C GLY A 99 -9.74 -20.39 4.71
N LEU A 100 -9.06 -19.38 5.27
CA LEU A 100 -8.96 -19.17 6.72
C LEU A 100 -10.30 -18.80 7.37
N GLN A 101 -11.17 -18.08 6.66
CA GLN A 101 -12.51 -17.73 7.17
C GLN A 101 -13.40 -18.95 7.34
N ARG A 102 -13.22 -19.98 6.51
CA ARG A 102 -14.03 -21.19 6.51
C ARG A 102 -13.42 -22.32 7.32
N TRP A 103 -12.11 -22.27 7.56
CA TRP A 103 -11.39 -23.33 8.25
C TRP A 103 -11.64 -23.33 9.76
N ARG A 104 -12.27 -24.42 10.24
CA ARG A 104 -12.55 -24.66 11.67
C ARG A 104 -11.76 -25.85 12.24
N GLY A 105 -10.80 -26.38 11.48
CA GLY A 105 -10.00 -27.54 11.87
C GLY A 105 -8.96 -27.24 12.94
N ARG A 106 -8.32 -28.31 13.45
CA ARG A 106 -7.15 -28.22 14.34
C ARG A 106 -6.05 -27.41 13.62
N GLY A 107 -5.50 -26.40 14.28
CA GLY A 107 -4.48 -25.54 13.70
C GLY A 107 -4.99 -24.20 13.13
N ALA A 108 -6.30 -23.99 12.96
CA ALA A 108 -6.85 -22.73 12.45
C ALA A 108 -6.39 -21.50 13.30
N GLY A 109 -6.31 -21.66 14.62
CA GLY A 109 -5.79 -20.62 15.52
C GLY A 109 -4.33 -20.27 15.27
N LEU A 110 -3.48 -21.29 15.11
CA LEU A 110 -2.05 -21.09 14.82
C LEU A 110 -1.86 -20.43 13.45
N THR A 111 -2.56 -20.87 12.43
CA THR A 111 -2.45 -20.27 11.08
C THR A 111 -2.93 -18.83 11.07
N ASN A 112 -4.00 -18.52 11.82
CA ASN A 112 -4.45 -17.13 11.99
C ASN A 112 -3.38 -16.27 12.68
N LEU A 113 -2.69 -16.79 13.67
CA LEU A 113 -1.59 -16.09 14.35
C LEU A 113 -0.42 -15.89 13.38
N LEU A 114 -0.02 -16.95 12.65
CA LEU A 114 1.07 -16.87 11.67
C LEU A 114 0.82 -15.84 10.56
N MET A 115 -0.43 -15.69 10.12
CA MET A 115 -0.79 -14.67 9.12
C MET A 115 -0.66 -13.24 9.62
N LEU A 116 -0.72 -13.02 10.94
CA LEU A 116 -0.54 -11.70 11.53
C LEU A 116 0.91 -11.39 11.87
N LEU A 117 1.79 -12.40 11.96
CA LEU A 117 3.19 -12.22 12.34
C LEU A 117 3.92 -11.17 11.51
N PRO A 118 3.82 -11.15 10.15
CA PRO A 118 4.51 -10.14 9.37
C PRO A 118 4.11 -8.70 9.72
N LEU A 119 2.85 -8.46 10.11
CA LEU A 119 2.35 -7.12 10.49
C LEU A 119 2.83 -6.66 11.86
N VAL A 120 3.11 -7.60 12.76
CA VAL A 120 3.54 -7.32 14.14
C VAL A 120 5.07 -7.34 14.27
N THR A 121 5.74 -8.05 13.36
CA THR A 121 7.20 -8.16 13.37
C THR A 121 7.84 -6.84 12.90
N PRO A 122 8.83 -6.29 13.63
CA PRO A 122 9.59 -5.16 13.13
C PRO A 122 10.21 -5.47 11.76
N GLU A 123 10.08 -4.57 10.79
CA GLU A 123 10.54 -4.78 9.41
C GLU A 123 12.01 -5.20 9.32
N ILE A 124 12.89 -4.62 10.17
CA ILE A 124 14.31 -4.98 10.23
C ILE A 124 14.49 -6.44 10.60
N VAL A 125 13.71 -6.93 11.58
CA VAL A 125 13.76 -8.34 12.00
C VAL A 125 13.30 -9.24 10.86
N MET A 126 12.23 -8.85 10.16
CA MET A 126 11.74 -9.57 8.98
C MET A 126 12.79 -9.58 7.86
N GLY A 127 13.41 -8.45 7.54
CA GLY A 127 14.43 -8.35 6.50
C GLY A 127 15.66 -9.24 6.79
N VAL A 128 16.14 -9.22 8.04
CA VAL A 128 17.26 -10.08 8.48
C VAL A 128 16.86 -11.56 8.46
N ALA A 129 15.66 -11.89 8.94
CA ALA A 129 15.18 -13.27 8.95
C ALA A 129 15.06 -13.83 7.51
N LEU A 130 14.52 -13.05 6.59
CA LEU A 130 14.44 -13.42 5.17
C LEU A 130 15.83 -13.57 4.54
N LEU A 131 16.76 -12.65 4.82
CA LEU A 131 18.14 -12.76 4.36
C LEU A 131 18.76 -14.08 4.82
N LEU A 132 18.68 -14.39 6.12
CA LEU A 132 19.20 -15.64 6.66
C LEU A 132 18.52 -16.88 6.05
N LEU A 133 17.22 -16.80 5.82
CA LEU A 133 16.44 -17.87 5.19
C LEU A 133 16.93 -18.14 3.75
N PHE A 134 17.13 -17.09 2.96
CA PHE A 134 17.64 -17.24 1.59
C PHE A 134 19.09 -17.73 1.54
N ILE A 135 19.95 -17.26 2.43
CA ILE A 135 21.35 -17.69 2.44
C ILE A 135 21.50 -19.13 2.99
N SER A 136 20.76 -19.49 4.06
CA SER A 136 21.02 -20.72 4.80
C SER A 136 20.11 -21.88 4.39
N VAL A 137 18.88 -21.61 3.93
CA VAL A 137 17.88 -22.63 3.62
C VAL A 137 17.59 -22.70 2.13
N PHE A 138 17.32 -21.56 1.52
CA PHE A 138 16.96 -21.45 0.09
C PHE A 138 18.15 -20.92 -0.74
N GLY A 139 19.37 -21.40 -0.50
CA GLY A 139 20.57 -20.96 -1.20
C GLY A 139 20.54 -21.13 -2.72
N PHE A 140 19.56 -21.85 -3.27
CA PHE A 140 19.29 -21.95 -4.70
C PHE A 140 18.54 -20.72 -5.26
N ILE A 141 17.98 -19.88 -4.40
CA ILE A 141 17.39 -18.58 -4.78
C ILE A 141 18.43 -17.52 -4.41
N GLY A 142 19.12 -16.97 -5.42
CA GLY A 142 20.05 -15.88 -5.22
C GLY A 142 19.37 -14.62 -4.69
N LEU A 143 20.12 -13.81 -3.92
CA LEU A 143 19.66 -12.48 -3.56
C LEU A 143 19.47 -11.63 -4.83
N GLY A 144 18.63 -10.61 -4.74
CA GLY A 144 18.29 -9.71 -5.85
C GLY A 144 16.78 -9.67 -6.09
N THR A 145 16.36 -9.35 -7.30
CA THR A 145 14.95 -9.10 -7.67
C THR A 145 13.99 -10.22 -7.23
N THR A 146 14.38 -11.49 -7.43
CA THR A 146 13.52 -12.64 -7.04
C THR A 146 13.34 -12.72 -5.52
N ALA A 147 14.43 -12.59 -4.76
CA ALA A 147 14.37 -12.60 -3.31
C ALA A 147 13.58 -11.40 -2.77
N GLN A 148 13.81 -10.20 -3.31
CA GLN A 148 13.06 -8.98 -2.99
C GLN A 148 11.57 -9.16 -3.25
N ALA A 149 11.19 -9.68 -4.42
CA ALA A 149 9.79 -9.93 -4.76
C ALA A 149 9.13 -10.92 -3.79
N ILE A 150 9.78 -12.06 -3.50
CA ILE A 150 9.26 -13.06 -2.55
C ILE A 150 9.12 -12.45 -1.14
N GLY A 151 10.10 -11.66 -0.70
CA GLY A 151 10.07 -10.97 0.59
C GLY A 151 8.90 -10.01 0.69
N GLN A 152 8.72 -9.13 -0.30
CA GLN A 152 7.61 -8.18 -0.35
C GLN A 152 6.25 -8.88 -0.46
N ILE A 153 6.13 -9.92 -1.28
CA ILE A 153 4.90 -10.71 -1.39
C ILE A 153 4.54 -11.33 -0.05
N THR A 154 5.52 -11.94 0.64
CA THR A 154 5.31 -12.56 1.96
C THR A 154 4.78 -11.56 2.98
N PHE A 155 5.34 -10.36 3.03
CA PHE A 155 4.88 -9.28 3.90
C PHE A 155 3.48 -8.79 3.51
N SER A 156 3.27 -8.56 2.22
CA SER A 156 2.03 -8.00 1.66
C SER A 156 0.83 -8.92 1.79
N LEU A 157 1.02 -10.25 1.82
CA LEU A 157 -0.05 -11.24 2.01
C LEU A 157 -0.87 -10.95 3.26
N SER A 158 -0.23 -10.54 4.35
CA SER A 158 -0.90 -10.26 5.61
C SER A 158 -1.88 -9.08 5.50
N TYR A 159 -1.52 -8.02 4.78
CA TYR A 159 -2.41 -6.88 4.53
C TYR A 159 -3.66 -7.32 3.76
N VAL A 160 -3.48 -8.08 2.68
CA VAL A 160 -4.60 -8.56 1.88
C VAL A 160 -5.53 -9.43 2.72
N VAL A 161 -4.97 -10.38 3.47
CA VAL A 161 -5.76 -11.30 4.31
C VAL A 161 -6.59 -10.52 5.35
N VAL A 162 -5.99 -9.54 6.03
CA VAL A 162 -6.68 -8.76 7.05
C VAL A 162 -7.82 -7.93 6.45
N ILE A 163 -7.58 -7.24 5.34
CA ILE A 163 -8.56 -6.37 4.68
C ILE A 163 -9.73 -7.19 4.13
N VAL A 164 -9.42 -8.27 3.41
CA VAL A 164 -10.44 -9.13 2.79
C VAL A 164 -11.26 -9.85 3.86
N ARG A 165 -10.64 -10.36 4.93
CA ARG A 165 -11.37 -10.99 6.05
C ARG A 165 -12.25 -10.00 6.79
N GLY A 166 -11.78 -8.76 7.01
CA GLY A 166 -12.61 -7.70 7.59
C GLY A 166 -13.89 -7.49 6.77
N ARG A 167 -13.78 -7.50 5.45
CA ARG A 167 -14.93 -7.40 4.55
C ARG A 167 -15.80 -8.65 4.58
N LEU A 168 -15.22 -9.85 4.57
CA LEU A 168 -15.97 -11.11 4.68
C LEU A 168 -16.82 -11.18 5.96
N VAL A 169 -16.27 -10.71 7.08
CA VAL A 169 -17.03 -10.64 8.34
C VAL A 169 -18.20 -9.66 8.22
N SER A 170 -18.01 -8.52 7.55
CA SER A 170 -19.07 -7.51 7.39
C SER A 170 -20.19 -7.94 6.43
N ILE A 171 -19.88 -8.76 5.42
CA ILE A 171 -20.87 -9.30 4.48
C ILE A 171 -21.74 -10.38 5.17
N GLY A 172 -21.16 -11.14 6.09
CA GLY A 172 -21.82 -12.29 6.71
C GLY A 172 -21.91 -13.50 5.77
N LYS A 173 -22.78 -14.44 6.10
CA LYS A 173 -23.00 -15.66 5.31
C LYS A 173 -24.32 -15.68 4.54
N ASP A 174 -25.20 -14.75 4.84
CA ASP A 174 -26.56 -14.72 4.37
C ASP A 174 -26.66 -14.77 2.83
N TYR A 175 -25.75 -14.06 2.15
CA TYR A 175 -25.69 -14.07 0.68
C TYR A 175 -25.26 -15.42 0.08
N GLU A 176 -24.35 -16.13 0.76
CA GLU A 176 -23.93 -17.46 0.30
C GLU A 176 -25.04 -18.51 0.56
N GLU A 177 -25.71 -18.40 1.71
CA GLU A 177 -26.84 -19.26 2.10
C GLU A 177 -28.02 -19.04 1.15
N ALA A 178 -28.37 -17.79 0.85
CA ALA A 178 -29.43 -17.49 -0.13
C ALA A 178 -29.10 -18.01 -1.54
N ALA A 179 -27.83 -17.91 -1.98
CA ALA A 179 -27.40 -18.47 -3.25
C ALA A 179 -27.53 -20.02 -3.27
N ALA A 180 -27.21 -20.68 -2.16
CA ALA A 180 -27.36 -22.14 -2.01
C ALA A 180 -28.82 -22.57 -2.01
N ASP A 181 -29.71 -21.81 -1.36
CA ASP A 181 -31.17 -22.06 -1.36
C ASP A 181 -31.77 -21.95 -2.77
N LEU A 182 -31.20 -21.09 -3.62
CA LEU A 182 -31.54 -21.00 -5.04
C LEU A 182 -30.88 -22.08 -5.91
N GLY A 183 -30.17 -23.04 -5.30
CA GLY A 183 -29.51 -24.16 -5.99
C GLY A 183 -28.19 -23.83 -6.65
N ALA A 184 -27.55 -22.68 -6.33
CA ALA A 184 -26.25 -22.33 -6.87
C ALA A 184 -25.14 -23.24 -6.30
N PRO A 185 -24.30 -23.87 -7.15
CA PRO A 185 -23.15 -24.61 -6.67
C PRO A 185 -22.12 -23.66 -5.98
N PRO A 186 -21.29 -24.17 -5.06
CA PRO A 186 -20.38 -23.33 -4.26
C PRO A 186 -19.44 -22.44 -5.10
N PHE A 187 -19.01 -22.90 -6.26
CA PHE A 187 -18.15 -22.10 -7.16
C PHE A 187 -18.91 -20.95 -7.81
N ASP A 188 -20.17 -21.15 -8.16
CA ASP A 188 -21.02 -20.08 -8.74
C ASP A 188 -21.38 -19.04 -7.68
N ALA A 189 -21.69 -19.47 -6.45
CA ALA A 189 -21.91 -18.58 -5.31
C ALA A 189 -20.64 -17.73 -5.04
N LEU A 190 -19.44 -18.36 -5.06
CA LEU A 190 -18.18 -17.64 -4.93
C LEU A 190 -17.99 -16.60 -6.06
N ARG A 191 -18.14 -17.03 -7.32
CA ARG A 191 -17.81 -16.20 -8.47
C ARG A 191 -18.83 -15.08 -8.73
N ARG A 192 -20.12 -15.40 -8.59
CA ARG A 192 -21.21 -14.48 -8.98
C ARG A 192 -21.74 -13.64 -7.83
N VAL A 193 -21.54 -14.07 -6.58
CA VAL A 193 -22.05 -13.37 -5.39
C VAL A 193 -20.88 -12.84 -4.56
N LEU A 194 -20.01 -13.71 -4.06
CA LEU A 194 -19.02 -13.32 -3.05
C LEU A 194 -17.89 -12.44 -3.64
N LEU A 195 -17.31 -12.83 -4.79
CA LEU A 195 -16.21 -12.05 -5.41
C LEU A 195 -16.63 -10.62 -5.80
N PRO A 196 -17.80 -10.36 -6.40
CA PRO A 196 -18.27 -9.01 -6.62
C PRO A 196 -18.45 -8.19 -5.33
N LEU A 197 -18.97 -8.80 -4.26
CA LEU A 197 -19.12 -8.15 -2.94
C LEU A 197 -17.78 -7.86 -2.26
N LEU A 198 -16.75 -8.65 -2.56
CA LEU A 198 -15.37 -8.45 -2.11
C LEU A 198 -14.59 -7.48 -3.01
N GLY A 199 -15.08 -7.17 -4.19
CA GLY A 199 -14.40 -6.29 -5.16
C GLY A 199 -13.80 -5.03 -4.55
N PRO A 200 -14.57 -4.25 -3.75
CA PRO A 200 -14.04 -3.07 -3.07
C PRO A 200 -12.85 -3.36 -2.14
N ALA A 201 -12.88 -4.46 -1.39
CA ALA A 201 -11.80 -4.85 -0.49
C ALA A 201 -10.58 -5.35 -1.25
N ILE A 202 -10.79 -6.05 -2.38
CA ILE A 202 -9.70 -6.50 -3.26
C ILE A 202 -8.97 -5.31 -3.85
N VAL A 203 -9.70 -4.32 -4.37
CA VAL A 203 -9.11 -3.09 -4.93
C VAL A 203 -8.37 -2.30 -3.85
N ALA A 204 -8.95 -2.15 -2.66
CA ALA A 204 -8.32 -1.45 -1.55
C ALA A 204 -7.03 -2.16 -1.09
N SER A 205 -7.06 -3.50 -0.96
CA SER A 205 -5.86 -4.27 -0.58
C SER A 205 -4.77 -4.19 -1.65
N ALA A 206 -5.12 -4.28 -2.93
CA ALA A 206 -4.18 -4.13 -4.04
C ALA A 206 -3.49 -2.76 -4.02
N ALA A 207 -4.25 -1.68 -3.75
CA ALA A 207 -3.71 -0.34 -3.65
C ALA A 207 -2.75 -0.17 -2.46
N ILE A 208 -3.07 -0.79 -1.31
CA ILE A 208 -2.18 -0.79 -0.14
C ILE A 208 -0.92 -1.59 -0.43
N VAL A 209 -1.02 -2.78 -1.04
CA VAL A 209 0.14 -3.59 -1.44
C VAL A 209 1.04 -2.79 -2.39
N PHE A 210 0.47 -2.10 -3.38
CA PHE A 210 1.24 -1.26 -4.28
C PHE A 210 1.99 -0.15 -3.55
N ALA A 211 1.30 0.59 -2.68
CA ALA A 211 1.89 1.70 -1.95
C ALA A 211 3.00 1.23 -1.00
N THR A 212 2.77 0.17 -0.22
CA THR A 212 3.76 -0.38 0.73
C THR A 212 4.95 -0.99 0.02
N SER A 213 4.75 -1.66 -1.13
CA SER A 213 5.85 -2.21 -1.92
C SER A 213 6.73 -1.11 -2.55
N LEU A 214 6.12 -0.01 -3.00
CA LEU A 214 6.86 1.11 -3.58
C LEU A 214 7.72 1.86 -2.54
N ASP A 215 7.25 1.91 -1.30
CA ASP A 215 7.91 2.59 -0.17
C ASP A 215 8.87 1.66 0.62
N ASP A 216 8.86 0.36 0.33
CA ASP A 216 9.70 -0.59 1.06
C ASP A 216 11.19 -0.35 0.83
N PHE A 217 11.86 -0.04 1.94
CA PHE A 217 13.31 0.09 2.00
C PHE A 217 13.97 -1.13 2.64
N VAL A 218 13.37 -1.63 3.71
CA VAL A 218 14.06 -2.55 4.62
C VAL A 218 14.22 -3.93 3.99
N ILE A 219 13.13 -4.53 3.53
CA ILE A 219 13.14 -5.86 2.93
C ILE A 219 13.98 -5.83 1.65
N THR A 220 13.78 -4.81 0.80
CA THR A 220 14.52 -4.66 -0.44
C THR A 220 16.02 -4.45 -0.21
N GLN A 221 16.41 -3.68 0.81
CA GLN A 221 17.82 -3.45 1.16
C GLN A 221 18.53 -4.72 1.60
N TYR A 222 17.90 -5.54 2.48
CA TYR A 222 18.50 -6.78 2.97
C TYR A 222 18.59 -7.86 1.90
N LEU A 223 17.67 -7.87 0.94
CA LEU A 223 17.60 -8.88 -0.12
C LEU A 223 18.24 -8.44 -1.45
N SER A 224 18.82 -7.24 -1.50
CA SER A 224 19.54 -6.73 -2.66
C SER A 224 20.87 -7.46 -2.87
N ASN A 225 21.29 -7.58 -4.13
CA ASN A 225 22.60 -8.12 -4.51
C ASN A 225 23.51 -7.09 -5.20
N GLY A 226 23.11 -5.82 -5.23
CA GLY A 226 23.94 -4.77 -5.81
C GLY A 226 23.16 -3.65 -6.50
N PRO A 227 23.83 -2.83 -7.32
CA PRO A 227 23.23 -1.65 -7.96
C PRO A 227 22.01 -1.97 -8.84
N ASP A 228 22.01 -3.12 -9.51
CA ASP A 228 20.94 -3.53 -10.43
C ASP A 228 19.63 -3.89 -9.72
N THR A 229 19.64 -4.02 -8.41
CA THR A 229 18.47 -4.32 -7.59
C THR A 229 18.13 -3.19 -6.63
N GLN A 230 18.61 -1.99 -6.95
CA GLN A 230 18.37 -0.79 -6.16
C GLN A 230 16.97 -0.24 -6.42
N THR A 231 16.20 0.00 -5.36
CA THR A 231 14.89 0.66 -5.41
C THR A 231 15.01 2.15 -5.14
N VAL A 232 13.95 2.92 -5.40
CA VAL A 232 13.93 4.37 -5.13
C VAL A 232 14.22 4.67 -3.65
N PRO A 233 13.59 4.01 -2.64
CA PRO A 233 13.92 4.25 -1.24
C PRO A 233 15.39 3.95 -0.91
N MET A 234 15.96 2.87 -1.45
CA MET A 234 17.37 2.54 -1.25
C MET A 234 18.29 3.61 -1.83
N LEU A 235 18.00 4.08 -3.03
CA LEU A 235 18.76 5.12 -3.71
C LEU A 235 18.67 6.45 -2.94
N LEU A 236 17.47 6.87 -2.52
CA LEU A 236 17.25 8.05 -1.70
C LEU A 236 18.08 8.00 -0.40
N TYR A 237 18.07 6.85 0.26
CA TYR A 237 18.85 6.65 1.49
C TYR A 237 20.35 6.72 1.25
N SER A 238 20.87 6.06 0.22
CA SER A 238 22.29 6.04 -0.10
C SER A 238 22.84 7.43 -0.44
N VAL A 239 22.09 8.18 -1.26
CA VAL A 239 22.52 9.51 -1.71
C VAL A 239 22.24 10.61 -0.67
N SER A 240 21.24 10.42 0.22
CA SER A 240 20.95 11.38 1.30
C SER A 240 22.15 11.59 2.25
N ARG A 241 22.98 10.57 2.42
CA ARG A 241 24.21 10.62 3.22
C ARG A 241 25.39 11.31 2.51
N GLY A 242 25.34 11.44 1.20
CA GLY A 242 26.39 12.05 0.39
C GLY A 242 25.99 13.45 -0.09
N ALA A 243 25.63 13.54 -1.34
CA ALA A 243 25.34 14.81 -2.01
C ALA A 243 23.96 14.73 -2.71
N PRO A 244 22.81 14.84 -1.96
CA PRO A 244 21.50 14.80 -2.59
C PRO A 244 21.38 15.90 -3.65
N THR A 245 20.91 15.52 -4.83
CA THR A 245 20.66 16.46 -5.94
C THR A 245 19.15 16.73 -6.07
N PRO A 246 18.73 17.86 -6.66
CA PRO A 246 17.31 18.08 -6.93
C PRO A 246 16.68 17.00 -7.84
N ALA A 247 17.48 16.26 -8.62
CA ALA A 247 17.01 15.13 -9.41
C ALA A 247 16.45 13.98 -8.54
N LEU A 248 17.00 13.77 -7.34
CA LEU A 248 16.41 12.82 -6.37
C LEU A 248 15.04 13.25 -5.92
N ASN A 249 14.86 14.56 -5.64
CA ASN A 249 13.56 15.10 -5.30
C ASN A 249 12.57 14.92 -6.48
N ALA A 250 13.03 15.02 -7.72
CA ALA A 250 12.21 14.77 -8.90
C ALA A 250 11.76 13.29 -8.96
N VAL A 251 12.67 12.33 -8.73
CA VAL A 251 12.31 10.89 -8.68
C VAL A 251 11.35 10.61 -7.54
N ALA A 252 11.61 11.13 -6.32
CA ALA A 252 10.71 11.00 -5.19
C ALA A 252 9.32 11.61 -5.48
N THR A 253 9.28 12.76 -6.18
CA THR A 253 8.03 13.39 -6.59
C THR A 253 7.28 12.53 -7.62
N ILE A 254 7.97 11.93 -8.59
CA ILE A 254 7.37 11.00 -9.56
C ILE A 254 6.78 9.79 -8.83
N ALA A 255 7.54 9.16 -7.93
CA ALA A 255 7.07 8.02 -7.15
C ALA A 255 5.83 8.38 -6.31
N LEU A 256 5.85 9.54 -5.64
CA LEU A 256 4.72 10.07 -4.87
C LEU A 256 3.48 10.28 -5.75
N VAL A 257 3.63 10.89 -6.92
CA VAL A 257 2.52 11.14 -7.87
C VAL A 257 1.93 9.81 -8.36
N ILE A 258 2.77 8.82 -8.66
CA ILE A 258 2.33 7.48 -9.05
C ILE A 258 1.55 6.81 -7.91
N THR A 259 2.08 6.85 -6.68
CA THR A 259 1.41 6.28 -5.50
C THR A 259 0.05 6.93 -5.25
N ILE A 260 0.00 8.26 -5.19
CA ILE A 260 -1.27 8.99 -5.00
C ILE A 260 -2.23 8.72 -6.15
N GLY A 261 -1.75 8.73 -7.39
CA GLY A 261 -2.55 8.42 -8.57
C GLY A 261 -3.16 7.02 -8.50
N THR A 262 -2.40 6.03 -8.07
CA THR A 262 -2.89 4.65 -7.88
C THR A 262 -3.95 4.58 -6.76
N LEU A 263 -3.72 5.26 -5.64
CA LEU A 263 -4.70 5.31 -4.54
C LEU A 263 -5.99 6.01 -4.96
N VAL A 264 -5.88 7.13 -5.69
CA VAL A 264 -7.06 7.84 -6.24
C VAL A 264 -7.80 6.96 -7.26
N ALA A 265 -7.10 6.31 -8.16
CA ALA A 265 -7.71 5.38 -9.13
C ALA A 265 -8.42 4.23 -8.40
N ALA A 266 -7.78 3.61 -7.40
CA ALA A 266 -8.39 2.58 -6.58
C ALA A 266 -9.65 3.09 -5.84
N PHE A 267 -9.60 4.31 -5.29
CA PHE A 267 -10.76 4.92 -4.64
C PHE A 267 -11.91 5.18 -5.62
N LEU A 268 -11.63 5.64 -6.83
CA LEU A 268 -12.67 5.85 -7.86
C LEU A 268 -13.29 4.52 -8.30
N VAL A 269 -12.49 3.47 -8.45
CA VAL A 269 -12.98 2.12 -8.73
C VAL A 269 -13.82 1.60 -7.56
N TYR A 270 -13.34 1.76 -6.32
CA TYR A 270 -14.09 1.42 -5.11
C TYR A 270 -15.47 2.10 -5.08
N ARG A 271 -15.53 3.40 -5.37
CA ARG A 271 -16.80 4.15 -5.40
C ARG A 271 -17.80 3.58 -6.42
N ARG A 272 -17.34 3.16 -7.60
CA ARG A 272 -18.22 2.55 -8.60
C ARG A 272 -18.84 1.23 -8.11
N PHE A 273 -18.06 0.38 -7.46
CA PHE A 273 -18.58 -0.86 -6.87
C PHE A 273 -19.55 -0.60 -5.69
N SER A 274 -19.31 0.44 -4.91
CA SER A 274 -20.15 0.80 -3.77
C SER A 274 -21.48 1.43 -4.17
N SER A 275 -21.51 2.25 -5.22
CA SER A 275 -22.75 2.89 -5.69
C SER A 275 -23.73 1.90 -6.35
N SER A 276 -23.23 0.92 -7.08
CA SER A 276 -24.06 -0.11 -7.72
C SER A 276 -24.80 -1.00 -6.72
N GLY A 277 -24.27 -1.20 -5.51
CA GLY A 277 -24.94 -1.95 -4.44
C GLY A 277 -26.02 -1.14 -3.69
N GLY A 278 -25.85 0.18 -3.61
CA GLY A 278 -26.81 1.07 -2.92
C GLY A 278 -28.07 1.35 -3.74
N GLU A 279 -27.95 1.49 -5.05
CA GLU A 279 -29.10 1.71 -5.94
C GLU A 279 -30.02 0.49 -5.99
N ALA A 280 -29.47 -0.74 -6.07
CA ALA A 280 -30.25 -1.97 -6.05
C ALA A 280 -31.03 -2.16 -4.71
N ALA A 281 -30.41 -1.81 -3.58
CA ALA A 281 -31.06 -1.89 -2.28
C ALA A 281 -32.18 -0.86 -2.12
N THR A 282 -32.03 0.33 -2.70
CA THR A 282 -33.05 1.40 -2.68
C THR A 282 -34.20 1.06 -3.60
N GLU A 283 -33.94 0.47 -4.76
CA GLU A 283 -34.98 0.05 -5.73
C GLU A 283 -35.85 -1.08 -5.16
N ILE A 284 -35.25 -2.05 -4.44
CA ILE A 284 -36.01 -3.11 -3.75
C ILE A 284 -36.85 -2.53 -2.61
N ALA A 285 -36.33 -1.58 -1.83
CA ALA A 285 -37.09 -0.93 -0.76
C ALA A 285 -38.24 -0.06 -1.25
N THR A 286 -38.25 0.38 -2.51
CA THR A 286 -39.36 1.15 -3.13
C THR A 286 -40.40 0.27 -3.78
N LEU A 287 -40.14 -1.02 -3.98
CA LEU A 287 -41.08 -2.00 -4.52
C LEU A 287 -42.01 -2.61 -3.45
N ASP A 288 -41.71 -2.45 -2.16
CA ASP A 288 -42.47 -2.95 -1.01
C ASP A 288 -43.52 -1.92 -0.45
N LEU A 289 -43.82 -0.84 -1.18
CA LEU A 289 -44.86 0.14 -0.89
C LEU A 289 -45.89 0.19 -2.02
#